data_9dfef3ec522658f8c4c6fa986bcef5a3
#
_entry.id   9dfef3ec522658f8c4c6fa986bcef5a3
#
_cell.length_a   1.000
_cell.length_b   1.000
_cell.length_c   1.000
_cell.angle_alpha   90.00
_cell.angle_beta   90.00
_cell.angle_gamma   90.00
#
_symmetry.space_group_name_H-M   'P 1'
#
loop_
_entity.id
_entity.type
_entity.pdbx_description
1 polymer ?
#
loop_
_entity_poly.entity_id
_entity_poly.type
_entity_poly.pdbx_seq_one_letter_code
_entity_poly.pdbx_strand_id
1 'polypeptide(L)'
;VAPTLEAIYAIEALKMALKHYDGHDLSQLIHHSDRGVQYASFAYTDLLKKYDIKISMTESGNPKDNAVAERVNSTIKNELLKGMSFASISEVQKAVILAINFYNEERPHMSLDGLTPREAAKKMGEINKKWVSYREKAIKAKVK
;
A
#
# COMPACT_ATOMS: atom_id res chain seq x y z
N VAL A 1 -5.78 -11.95 0.68
CA VAL A 1 -5.51 -13.02 1.65
C VAL A 1 -5.32 -14.33 0.89
N ALA A 2 -4.25 -15.03 1.18
CA ALA A 2 -3.86 -16.25 0.51
C ALA A 2 -3.52 -17.33 1.56
N PRO A 3 -3.66 -18.62 1.24
CA PRO A 3 -3.34 -19.71 2.17
C PRO A 3 -1.84 -19.92 2.34
N THR A 4 -1.03 -19.51 1.37
CA THR A 4 0.43 -19.66 1.38
C THR A 4 1.11 -18.36 0.93
N LEU A 5 2.46 -18.32 1.04
CA LEU A 5 3.30 -17.20 0.57
C LEU A 5 3.82 -17.41 -0.86
N GLU A 6 3.20 -18.28 -1.64
CA GLU A 6 3.63 -18.53 -3.02
C GLU A 6 3.45 -17.30 -3.91
N ALA A 7 4.35 -17.14 -4.87
CA ALA A 7 4.36 -16.00 -5.80
C ALA A 7 3.06 -15.84 -6.60
N ILE A 8 2.32 -16.94 -6.83
CA ILE A 8 1.05 -16.93 -7.56
C ILE A 8 0.04 -15.96 -6.93
N TYR A 9 -0.04 -15.88 -5.61
CA TYR A 9 -1.00 -15.00 -4.93
C TYR A 9 -0.59 -13.52 -5.00
N ALA A 10 0.70 -13.24 -5.02
CA ALA A 10 1.19 -11.88 -5.28
C ALA A 10 0.89 -11.46 -6.73
N ILE A 11 1.07 -12.38 -7.69
CA ILE A 11 0.73 -12.17 -9.10
C ILE A 11 -0.78 -11.92 -9.27
N GLU A 12 -1.64 -12.68 -8.59
CA GLU A 12 -3.09 -12.45 -8.61
C GLU A 12 -3.46 -11.06 -8.07
N ALA A 13 -2.85 -10.64 -6.97
CA ALA A 13 -3.05 -9.29 -6.43
C ALA A 13 -2.59 -8.19 -7.41
N LEU A 14 -1.44 -8.38 -8.08
CA LEU A 14 -0.97 -7.48 -9.12
C LEU A 14 -1.93 -7.43 -10.31
N LYS A 15 -2.44 -8.57 -10.79
CA LYS A 15 -3.44 -8.61 -11.85
C LYS A 15 -4.73 -7.87 -11.49
N MET A 16 -5.18 -7.97 -10.24
CA MET A 16 -6.34 -7.20 -9.76
C MET A 16 -6.08 -5.70 -9.85
N ALA A 17 -4.90 -5.23 -9.44
CA ALA A 17 -4.52 -3.82 -9.55
C ALA A 17 -4.43 -3.38 -11.02
N LEU A 18 -3.79 -4.16 -11.88
CA LEU A 18 -3.66 -3.87 -13.32
C LEU A 18 -5.02 -3.77 -14.02
N LYS A 19 -5.96 -4.66 -13.68
CA LYS A 19 -7.32 -4.59 -14.21
C LYS A 19 -8.04 -3.29 -13.87
N HIS A 20 -7.74 -2.71 -12.70
CA HIS A 20 -8.32 -1.43 -12.29
C HIS A 20 -7.81 -0.26 -13.14
N TYR A 21 -6.60 -0.38 -13.70
CA TYR A 21 -5.96 0.63 -14.55
C TYR A 21 -5.96 0.25 -16.04
N ASP A 22 -6.85 -0.65 -16.46
CA ASP A 22 -6.93 -1.07 -17.85
C ASP A 22 -7.16 0.14 -18.78
N GLY A 23 -6.39 0.20 -19.86
CA GLY A 23 -6.40 1.32 -20.81
C GLY A 23 -5.60 2.57 -20.38
N HIS A 24 -4.95 2.58 -19.20
CA HIS A 24 -4.08 3.67 -18.77
C HIS A 24 -2.62 3.42 -19.17
N ASP A 25 -1.89 4.49 -19.48
CA ASP A 25 -0.42 4.43 -19.61
C ASP A 25 0.21 4.30 -18.22
N LEU A 26 0.89 3.18 -17.98
CA LEU A 26 1.56 2.88 -16.71
C LEU A 26 3.09 3.06 -16.77
N SER A 27 3.65 3.56 -17.87
CA SER A 27 5.10 3.73 -18.07
C SER A 27 5.78 4.64 -17.03
N GLN A 28 5.03 5.54 -16.41
CA GLN A 28 5.52 6.40 -15.34
C GLN A 28 5.30 5.83 -13.93
N LEU A 29 4.55 4.73 -13.81
CA LEU A 29 4.32 4.09 -12.52
C LEU A 29 5.57 3.38 -12.04
N ILE A 30 5.87 3.53 -10.75
CA ILE A 30 6.95 2.82 -10.07
C ILE A 30 6.30 1.84 -9.09
N HIS A 31 6.49 0.55 -9.33
CA HIS A 31 6.12 -0.49 -8.37
C HIS A 31 7.28 -0.69 -7.39
N HIS A 32 7.07 -0.32 -6.14
CA HIS A 32 8.05 -0.51 -5.07
C HIS A 32 7.64 -1.67 -4.15
N SER A 33 8.57 -2.56 -3.84
CA SER A 33 8.37 -3.69 -2.92
C SER A 33 9.61 -3.96 -2.06
N ASP A 34 9.46 -4.77 -1.03
CA ASP A 34 10.60 -5.42 -0.40
C ASP A 34 11.18 -6.51 -1.32
N ARG A 35 12.29 -7.14 -0.88
CA ARG A 35 12.93 -8.24 -1.60
C ARG A 35 12.33 -9.62 -1.29
N GLY A 36 11.05 -9.67 -0.94
CA GLY A 36 10.36 -10.95 -0.76
C GLY A 36 10.46 -11.80 -2.03
N VAL A 37 10.71 -13.10 -1.87
CA VAL A 37 10.91 -14.03 -2.99
C VAL A 37 9.77 -14.02 -3.99
N GLN A 38 8.55 -13.76 -3.54
CA GLN A 38 7.36 -13.62 -4.38
C GLN A 38 7.45 -12.43 -5.34
N TYR A 39 8.01 -11.29 -4.91
CA TYR A 39 8.15 -10.08 -5.71
C TYR A 39 9.39 -10.10 -6.61
N ALA A 40 10.43 -10.84 -6.19
CA ALA A 40 11.66 -11.03 -6.97
C ALA A 40 11.52 -12.15 -8.02
N SER A 41 10.43 -12.91 -8.03
CA SER A 41 10.22 -13.99 -9.00
C SER A 41 10.12 -13.47 -10.44
N PHE A 42 10.67 -14.24 -11.40
CA PHE A 42 10.60 -13.88 -12.82
C PHE A 42 9.16 -13.64 -13.29
N ALA A 43 8.22 -14.50 -12.89
CA ALA A 43 6.82 -14.37 -13.29
C ALA A 43 6.18 -13.05 -12.80
N TYR A 44 6.58 -12.56 -11.62
CA TYR A 44 6.09 -11.29 -11.09
C TYR A 44 6.72 -10.09 -11.81
N THR A 45 8.04 -10.10 -11.97
CA THR A 45 8.77 -9.00 -12.61
C THR A 45 8.47 -8.90 -14.10
N ASP A 46 8.28 -10.03 -14.80
CA ASP A 46 7.92 -10.03 -16.22
C ASP A 46 6.50 -9.50 -16.44
N LEU A 47 5.58 -9.75 -15.49
CA LEU A 47 4.26 -9.13 -15.55
C LEU A 47 4.33 -7.60 -15.43
N LEU A 48 5.17 -7.05 -14.54
CA LEU A 48 5.38 -5.61 -14.43
C LEU A 48 6.00 -5.02 -15.71
N LYS A 49 7.03 -5.68 -16.27
CA LYS A 49 7.67 -5.27 -17.52
C LYS A 49 6.69 -5.27 -18.70
N LYS A 50 5.80 -6.27 -18.77
CA LYS A 50 4.76 -6.34 -19.82
C LYS A 50 3.87 -5.09 -19.86
N TYR A 51 3.67 -4.43 -18.72
CA TYR A 51 2.90 -3.19 -18.59
C TYR A 51 3.77 -1.93 -18.53
N ASP A 52 5.06 -2.07 -18.85
CA ASP A 52 6.07 -0.99 -18.84
C ASP A 52 6.20 -0.29 -17.48
N ILE A 53 5.88 -1.00 -16.39
CA ILE A 53 5.96 -0.48 -15.03
C ILE A 53 7.39 -0.57 -14.53
N LYS A 54 7.92 0.54 -14.02
CA LYS A 54 9.25 0.61 -13.41
C LYS A 54 9.30 -0.17 -12.11
N ILE A 55 10.34 -1.00 -11.94
CA ILE A 55 10.51 -1.84 -10.75
C ILE A 55 11.50 -1.16 -9.80
N SER A 56 11.13 -1.03 -8.55
CA SER A 56 11.96 -0.60 -7.44
C SER A 56 11.85 -1.60 -6.30
N MET A 57 12.99 -1.95 -5.70
CA MET A 57 13.03 -2.85 -4.54
C MET A 57 13.90 -2.23 -3.46
N THR A 58 13.60 -2.53 -2.18
CA THR A 58 14.44 -2.09 -1.06
C THR A 58 15.87 -2.60 -1.23
N GLU A 59 16.86 -1.77 -0.97
CA GLU A 59 18.28 -2.17 -1.06
C GLU A 59 18.72 -2.98 0.15
N SER A 60 18.21 -2.62 1.31
CA SER A 60 18.50 -3.27 2.58
C SER A 60 17.20 -3.73 3.25
N GLY A 61 17.29 -4.63 4.23
CA GLY A 61 16.16 -5.00 5.07
C GLY A 61 15.69 -3.88 6.02
N ASN A 62 15.96 -2.61 5.70
CA ASN A 62 15.56 -1.48 6.53
C ASN A 62 14.04 -1.25 6.39
N PRO A 63 13.27 -1.36 7.49
CA PRO A 63 11.81 -1.15 7.47
C PRO A 63 11.39 0.21 6.92
N LYS A 64 12.27 1.23 6.98
CA LYS A 64 11.96 2.58 6.48
C LYS A 64 11.78 2.63 4.96
N ASP A 65 12.37 1.69 4.24
CA ASP A 65 12.32 1.67 2.77
C ASP A 65 10.94 1.26 2.24
N ASN A 66 10.14 0.52 3.04
CA ASN A 66 8.76 0.11 2.70
C ASN A 66 7.72 0.57 3.73
N ALA A 67 8.01 1.64 4.46
CA ALA A 67 7.23 2.10 5.60
C ALA A 67 5.75 2.39 5.28
N VAL A 68 5.42 2.81 4.06
CA VAL A 68 4.04 3.11 3.66
C VAL A 68 3.20 1.83 3.58
N ALA A 69 3.70 0.81 2.89
CA ALA A 69 3.00 -0.48 2.78
C ALA A 69 2.89 -1.17 4.14
N GLU A 70 3.95 -1.15 4.94
CA GLU A 70 3.94 -1.68 6.30
C GLU A 70 2.90 -0.97 7.18
N ARG A 71 2.79 0.36 7.08
CA ARG A 71 1.80 1.13 7.83
C ARG A 71 0.37 0.78 7.45
N VAL A 72 0.07 0.67 6.15
CA VAL A 72 -1.26 0.26 5.67
C VAL A 72 -1.60 -1.14 6.17
N ASN A 73 -0.67 -2.09 6.01
CA ASN A 73 -0.84 -3.45 6.49
C ASN A 73 -1.05 -3.51 8.00
N SER A 74 -0.29 -2.74 8.77
CA SER A 74 -0.43 -2.66 10.22
C SER A 74 -1.80 -2.08 10.61
N THR A 75 -2.28 -1.03 9.95
CA THR A 75 -3.59 -0.47 10.22
C THR A 75 -4.69 -1.49 9.96
N ILE A 76 -4.66 -2.18 8.82
CA ILE A 76 -5.68 -3.20 8.51
C ILE A 76 -5.63 -4.34 9.53
N LYS A 77 -4.44 -4.90 9.82
CA LYS A 77 -4.31 -6.07 10.71
C LYS A 77 -4.53 -5.74 12.18
N ASN A 78 -3.91 -4.67 12.66
CA ASN A 78 -3.76 -4.41 14.08
C ASN A 78 -4.72 -3.36 14.63
N GLU A 79 -5.40 -2.61 13.77
CA GLU A 79 -6.45 -1.68 14.17
C GLU A 79 -7.83 -2.22 13.75
N LEU A 80 -8.04 -2.50 12.45
CA LEU A 80 -9.37 -2.82 11.91
C LEU A 80 -9.79 -4.28 12.10
N LEU A 81 -8.88 -5.22 12.08
CA LEU A 81 -9.16 -6.66 12.26
C LEU A 81 -8.75 -7.18 13.66
N LYS A 82 -8.28 -6.29 14.54
CA LYS A 82 -7.83 -6.67 15.88
C LYS A 82 -8.95 -7.33 16.69
N GLY A 83 -8.62 -8.49 17.28
CA GLY A 83 -9.57 -9.23 18.14
C GLY A 83 -10.60 -10.06 17.38
N MET A 84 -10.62 -10.03 16.04
CA MET A 84 -11.50 -10.89 15.25
C MET A 84 -10.93 -12.30 15.16
N SER A 85 -11.79 -13.30 15.23
CA SER A 85 -11.50 -14.71 14.98
C SER A 85 -12.27 -15.17 13.76
N PHE A 86 -11.64 -15.99 12.92
CA PHE A 86 -12.23 -16.43 11.66
C PHE A 86 -12.18 -17.95 11.55
N ALA A 87 -13.30 -18.56 11.18
CA ALA A 87 -13.40 -20.01 11.00
C ALA A 87 -12.89 -20.47 9.60
N SER A 88 -12.77 -19.54 8.63
CA SER A 88 -12.39 -19.89 7.27
C SER A 88 -11.64 -18.73 6.56
N ILE A 89 -10.87 -19.08 5.51
CA ILE A 89 -10.24 -18.08 4.62
C ILE A 89 -11.29 -17.17 3.97
N SER A 90 -12.46 -17.69 3.62
CA SER A 90 -13.55 -16.90 3.04
C SER A 90 -14.03 -15.79 3.99
N GLU A 91 -14.12 -16.08 5.28
CA GLU A 91 -14.47 -15.06 6.28
C GLU A 91 -13.39 -14.00 6.41
N VAL A 92 -12.11 -14.40 6.45
CA VAL A 92 -11.00 -13.46 6.44
C VAL A 92 -11.03 -12.56 5.21
N GLN A 93 -11.27 -13.14 4.03
CA GLN A 93 -11.35 -12.37 2.78
C GLN A 93 -12.46 -11.32 2.82
N LYS A 94 -13.66 -11.68 3.30
CA LYS A 94 -14.78 -10.75 3.47
C LYS A 94 -14.44 -9.63 4.46
N ALA A 95 -13.87 -9.97 5.61
CA ALA A 95 -13.46 -8.99 6.62
C ALA A 95 -12.38 -8.03 6.11
N VAL A 96 -11.40 -8.54 5.37
CA VAL A 96 -10.35 -7.71 4.75
C VAL A 96 -10.93 -6.76 3.70
N ILE A 97 -11.89 -7.19 2.89
CA ILE A 97 -12.58 -6.32 1.91
C ILE A 97 -13.30 -5.18 2.63
N LEU A 98 -14.04 -5.48 3.69
CA LEU A 98 -14.72 -4.46 4.50
C LEU A 98 -13.73 -3.49 5.15
N ALA A 99 -12.63 -4.00 5.71
CA ALA A 99 -11.59 -3.18 6.31
C ALA A 99 -10.91 -2.26 5.28
N ILE A 100 -10.65 -2.74 4.06
CA ILE A 100 -10.08 -1.93 2.97
C ILE A 100 -11.07 -0.85 2.54
N ASN A 101 -12.35 -1.19 2.41
CA ASN A 101 -13.38 -0.21 2.06
C ASN A 101 -13.47 0.88 3.12
N PHE A 102 -13.56 0.50 4.41
CA PHE A 102 -13.55 1.46 5.51
C PHE A 102 -12.30 2.35 5.48
N TYR A 103 -11.10 1.76 5.29
CA TYR A 103 -9.86 2.50 5.20
C TYR A 103 -9.87 3.54 4.09
N ASN A 104 -10.41 3.19 2.92
CA ASN A 104 -10.40 4.07 1.76
C ASN A 104 -11.52 5.10 1.73
N GLU A 105 -12.71 4.76 2.24
CA GLU A 105 -13.92 5.56 2.09
C GLU A 105 -14.28 6.36 3.35
N GLU A 106 -13.93 5.84 4.53
CA GLU A 106 -14.47 6.38 5.77
C GLU A 106 -13.38 6.83 6.76
N ARG A 107 -12.18 6.26 6.70
CA ARG A 107 -11.10 6.58 7.64
C ARG A 107 -10.38 7.87 7.25
N PRO A 108 -10.49 8.95 8.07
CA PRO A 108 -9.75 10.18 7.78
C PRO A 108 -8.26 10.03 8.10
N HIS A 109 -7.41 10.71 7.33
CA HIS A 109 -5.96 10.70 7.50
C HIS A 109 -5.40 12.10 7.73
N MET A 110 -4.67 12.29 8.81
CA MET A 110 -4.04 13.58 9.12
C MET A 110 -2.99 13.99 8.08
N SER A 111 -2.34 13.02 7.43
CA SER A 111 -1.42 13.29 6.31
C SER A 111 -2.11 13.73 5.02
N LEU A 112 -3.43 13.56 4.95
CA LEU A 112 -4.27 13.92 3.82
C LEU A 112 -5.23 15.06 4.18
N ASP A 113 -4.86 15.94 5.09
CA ASP A 113 -5.69 17.05 5.56
C ASP A 113 -7.01 16.61 6.24
N GLY A 114 -7.05 15.39 6.75
CA GLY A 114 -8.24 14.78 7.33
C GLY A 114 -9.18 14.17 6.29
N LEU A 115 -8.80 14.18 5.02
CA LEU A 115 -9.54 13.48 3.97
C LEU A 115 -9.33 11.97 4.06
N THR A 116 -10.28 11.22 3.51
CA THR A 116 -10.09 9.81 3.23
C THR A 116 -9.18 9.62 2.01
N PRO A 117 -8.53 8.45 1.84
CA PRO A 117 -7.74 8.16 0.64
C PRO A 117 -8.51 8.38 -0.67
N ARG A 118 -9.79 8.02 -0.73
CA ARG A 118 -10.62 8.21 -1.92
C ARG A 118 -10.93 9.67 -2.21
N GLU A 119 -11.17 10.47 -1.20
CA GLU A 119 -11.36 11.91 -1.37
C GLU A 119 -10.07 12.58 -1.81
N ALA A 120 -8.94 12.21 -1.18
CA ALA A 120 -7.63 12.74 -1.51
C ALA A 120 -7.21 12.42 -2.95
N ALA A 121 -7.53 11.21 -3.45
CA ALA A 121 -7.24 10.79 -4.82
C ALA A 121 -7.99 11.61 -5.89
N LYS A 122 -9.11 12.25 -5.52
CA LYS A 122 -9.90 13.12 -6.41
C LYS A 122 -9.49 14.59 -6.32
N LYS A 123 -8.71 14.95 -5.30
CA LYS A 123 -8.32 16.34 -5.05
C LYS A 123 -7.18 16.75 -5.98
N MET A 124 -7.34 17.89 -6.64
CA MET A 124 -6.27 18.50 -7.45
C MET A 124 -5.44 19.45 -6.59
N GLY A 125 -4.13 19.51 -6.86
CA GLY A 125 -3.19 20.38 -6.15
C GLY A 125 -2.62 19.73 -4.87
N GLU A 126 -1.94 20.54 -4.08
CA GLU A 126 -1.29 20.06 -2.86
C GLU A 126 -2.29 19.75 -1.74
N ILE A 127 -2.00 18.71 -0.99
CA ILE A 127 -2.76 18.30 0.21
C ILE A 127 -1.93 18.64 1.44
N ASN A 128 -2.46 19.51 2.30
CA ASN A 128 -1.79 19.93 3.51
C ASN A 128 -1.83 18.83 4.58
N LYS A 129 -0.67 18.55 5.19
CA LYS A 129 -0.60 17.64 6.34
C LYS A 129 -1.06 18.36 7.60
N LYS A 130 -1.97 17.77 8.36
CA LYS A 130 -2.41 18.29 9.68
C LYS A 130 -1.41 18.02 10.82
N TRP A 131 -0.28 17.43 10.52
CA TRP A 131 0.76 17.15 11.50
C TRP A 131 2.14 17.52 10.96
N VAL A 132 3.05 17.88 11.86
CA VAL A 132 4.45 18.17 11.54
C VAL A 132 5.30 17.04 12.12
N SER A 133 6.15 16.43 11.29
CA SER A 133 7.02 15.34 11.75
C SER A 133 8.01 15.82 12.81
N TYR A 134 8.42 14.93 13.72
CA TYR A 134 9.46 15.26 14.69
C TYR A 134 10.76 15.71 14.02
N ARG A 135 11.09 15.14 12.86
CA ARG A 135 12.25 15.54 12.06
C ARG A 135 12.12 16.99 11.56
N GLU A 136 10.96 17.35 11.01
CA GLU A 136 10.69 18.72 10.55
C GLU A 136 10.73 19.74 11.71
N LYS A 137 10.18 19.35 12.88
CA LYS A 137 10.26 20.16 14.10
C LYS A 137 11.72 20.36 14.54
N ALA A 138 12.53 19.28 14.54
CA ALA A 138 13.93 19.35 14.94
C ALA A 138 14.77 20.18 13.95
N ILE A 139 14.52 20.10 12.65
CA ILE A 139 15.19 20.93 11.63
C ILE A 139 14.82 22.41 11.84
N LYS A 140 13.53 22.71 11.96
CA LYS A 140 13.07 24.10 12.20
C LYS A 140 13.59 24.69 13.50
N ALA A 141 13.83 23.88 14.53
CA ALA A 141 14.42 24.34 15.80
C ALA A 141 15.93 24.64 15.69
N LYS A 142 16.66 24.03 14.76
CA LYS A 142 18.10 24.24 14.55
C LYS A 142 18.41 25.39 13.58
N VAL A 143 17.44 25.89 12.85
CA VAL A 143 17.58 26.97 11.86
C VAL A 143 17.21 28.34 12.48
N LYS A 144 16.78 28.36 13.73
CA LYS A 144 16.62 29.57 14.55
C LYS A 144 17.87 29.77 15.40
#